data_c1161aeebee009388cbaf2defab98971
#
_entry.id   c1161aeebee009388cbaf2defab98971
#
_cell.length_a   1.000
_cell.length_b   1.000
_cell.length_c   1.000
_cell.angle_alpha   90.00
_cell.angle_beta   90.00
_cell.angle_gamma   90.00
#
_symmetry.space_group_name_H-M   'P 1'
#
loop_
_entity.id
_entity.type
_entity.pdbx_description
1 polymer ?
#
loop_
_entity_poly.entity_id
_entity_poly.type
_entity_poly.pdbx_seq_one_letter_code
_entity_poly.pdbx_strand_id
1 'polypeptide(L)' 'MFCLYNWRNIIITKKFIYYQEEDMFIGWLEEFPDYRTQEESLQKLKDNLKDIYDELTSGSIPNVHKVGELQIA' A
#
# COMPACT_ATOMS: atom_id res chain seq x y z
N MET A 1 -9.92 27.57 8.80
CA MET A 1 -9.40 27.80 7.53
C MET A 1 -7.94 27.53 7.38
N PHE A 2 -7.20 27.86 8.31
CA PHE A 2 -5.83 27.57 8.23
C PHE A 2 -5.52 26.14 8.29
N CYS A 3 -6.37 25.35 8.83
CA CYS A 3 -6.17 23.92 8.87
C CYS A 3 -6.08 23.32 7.50
N LEU A 4 -6.67 24.02 6.52
CA LEU A 4 -6.62 23.53 5.18
C LEU A 4 -5.22 23.53 4.61
N TYR A 5 -4.36 24.35 5.13
CA TYR A 5 -3.02 24.35 4.68
C TYR A 5 -2.23 23.23 5.27
N ASN A 6 -2.57 22.87 6.49
CA ASN A 6 -1.79 21.89 7.21
C ASN A 6 -1.92 20.48 6.64
N TRP A 7 -3.07 20.14 6.09
CA TRP A 7 -3.21 18.78 5.61
C TRP A 7 -2.27 18.49 4.45
N ARG A 8 -1.77 19.52 3.77
CA ARG A 8 -0.81 19.31 2.71
C ARG A 8 0.52 18.83 3.24
N ASN A 9 0.79 19.11 4.49
CA ASN A 9 2.04 18.75 5.12
C ASN A 9 1.94 17.47 5.91
N ILE A 10 0.77 16.83 5.89
CA ILE A 10 0.61 15.56 6.59
C ILE A 10 1.29 14.48 5.78
N ILE A 11 2.20 13.78 6.43
CA ILE A 11 2.88 12.66 5.81
C ILE A 11 2.18 11.39 6.26
N ILE A 12 1.67 10.65 5.30
CA ILE A 12 1.03 9.37 5.59
C ILE A 12 2.05 8.28 5.30
N THR A 13 2.39 7.53 6.32
CA THR A 13 3.37 6.47 6.20
C THR A 13 2.66 5.14 6.34
N LYS A 14 2.88 4.26 5.38
CA LYS A 14 2.34 2.92 5.42
C LYS A 14 3.48 1.92 5.38
N LYS A 15 3.30 0.84 6.08
CA LYS A 15 4.31 -0.20 6.12
C LYS A 15 4.11 -1.16 4.97
N PHE A 16 5.21 -1.64 4.45
CA PHE A 16 5.16 -2.67 3.43
C PHE A 16 6.16 -3.76 3.79
N ILE A 17 5.88 -4.95 3.32
CA ILE A 17 6.70 -6.12 3.58
C ILE A 17 7.31 -6.52 2.26
N TYR A 18 8.60 -6.81 2.28
CA TYR A 18 9.25 -7.20 1.04
C TYR A 18 10.39 -8.17 1.31
N TYR A 19 10.75 -8.86 0.25
CA TYR A 19 11.94 -9.71 0.28
C TYR A 19 12.56 -9.68 -1.11
N GLN A 20 13.81 -10.10 -1.17
CA GLN A 20 14.54 -10.14 -2.41
C GLN A 20 14.73 -11.58 -2.82
N GLU A 21 14.43 -11.86 -4.08
CA GLU A 21 14.62 -13.17 -4.63
C GLU A 21 15.35 -13.01 -5.96
N GLU A 22 16.58 -13.54 -6.03
CA GLU A 22 17.47 -13.33 -7.14
C GLU A 22 17.66 -11.82 -7.34
N ASP A 23 17.30 -11.28 -8.50
CA ASP A 23 17.48 -9.87 -8.78
C ASP A 23 16.20 -9.07 -8.62
N MET A 24 15.19 -9.67 -8.05
CA MET A 24 13.88 -9.02 -7.95
C MET A 24 13.51 -8.75 -6.51
N PHE A 25 12.80 -7.65 -6.30
CA PHE A 25 12.21 -7.32 -5.02
C PHE A 25 10.73 -7.58 -5.10
N ILE A 26 10.23 -8.38 -4.20
CA ILE A 26 8.81 -8.75 -4.15
C ILE A 26 8.24 -8.18 -2.87
N GLY A 27 7.08 -7.54 -2.95
CA GLY A 27 6.53 -6.95 -1.75
C GLY A 27 5.06 -6.65 -1.85
N TRP A 28 4.52 -6.24 -0.72
CA TRP A 28 3.10 -5.89 -0.63
C TRP A 28 2.92 -4.94 0.55
N LEU A 29 1.84 -4.16 0.47
CA LEU A 29 1.48 -3.31 1.59
C LEU A 29 0.94 -4.18 2.72
N GLU A 30 1.30 -3.85 3.95
CA GLU A 30 0.87 -4.62 5.09
C GLU A 30 -0.65 -4.72 5.17
N GLU A 31 -1.34 -3.65 4.79
CA GLU A 31 -2.79 -3.59 4.83
C GLU A 31 -3.46 -4.38 3.71
N PHE A 32 -2.72 -4.63 2.63
CA PHE A 32 -3.28 -5.28 1.45
C PHE A 32 -2.40 -6.43 0.99
N PRO A 33 -2.32 -7.50 1.76
CA PRO A 33 -1.39 -8.59 1.45
C PRO A 33 -1.72 -9.38 0.19
N ASP A 34 -2.93 -9.20 -0.34
CA ASP A 34 -3.31 -9.90 -1.56
C ASP A 34 -2.76 -9.24 -2.81
N TYR A 35 -2.20 -8.05 -2.67
CA TYR A 35 -1.75 -7.28 -3.83
C TYR A 35 -0.23 -7.21 -3.84
N ARG A 36 0.38 -8.28 -4.27
CA ARG A 36 1.83 -8.37 -4.34
C ARG A 36 2.32 -7.85 -5.67
N THR A 37 3.51 -7.27 -5.64
CA THR A 37 4.15 -6.80 -6.85
C THR A 37 5.63 -7.12 -6.78
N GLN A 38 6.29 -7.16 -7.93
CA GLN A 38 7.72 -7.39 -7.96
C GLN A 38 8.35 -6.42 -8.94
N GLU A 39 9.54 -5.95 -8.57
CA GLU A 39 10.25 -4.97 -9.36
C GLU A 39 11.74 -5.21 -9.26
N GLU A 40 12.48 -4.61 -10.18
CA GLU A 40 13.92 -4.80 -10.24
C GLU A 40 14.67 -4.00 -9.18
N SER A 41 14.05 -2.98 -8.60
CA SER A 41 14.70 -2.17 -7.59
C SER A 41 13.73 -1.84 -6.47
N LEU A 42 14.29 -1.55 -5.31
CA LEU A 42 13.47 -1.20 -4.17
C LEU A 42 12.69 0.07 -4.41
N GLN A 43 13.29 1.04 -5.10
CA GLN A 43 12.61 2.28 -5.38
C GLN A 43 11.41 2.07 -6.29
N LYS A 44 11.56 1.23 -7.32
CA LYS A 44 10.45 0.91 -8.18
C LYS A 44 9.36 0.15 -7.44
N LEU A 45 9.76 -0.70 -6.51
CA LEU A 45 8.80 -1.42 -5.69
C LEU A 45 7.96 -0.44 -4.87
N LYS A 46 8.62 0.52 -4.24
CA LYS A 46 7.91 1.53 -3.46
C LYS A 46 6.96 2.35 -4.31
N ASP A 47 7.41 2.75 -5.49
CA ASP A 47 6.57 3.54 -6.39
C ASP A 47 5.33 2.74 -6.80
N ASN A 48 5.53 1.48 -7.09
CA ASN A 48 4.43 0.61 -7.49
C ASN A 48 3.44 0.41 -6.35
N LEU A 49 3.96 0.20 -5.14
CA LEU A 49 3.10 0.03 -3.97
C LEU A 49 2.31 1.29 -3.67
N LYS A 50 2.92 2.45 -3.92
CA LYS A 50 2.21 3.70 -3.74
C LYS A 50 1.04 3.81 -4.71
N ASP A 51 1.25 3.42 -5.96
CA ASP A 51 0.19 3.44 -6.95
C ASP A 51 -0.93 2.47 -6.57
N ILE A 52 -0.56 1.30 -6.08
CA ILE A 52 -1.54 0.32 -5.63
C ILE A 52 -2.37 0.89 -4.48
N TYR A 53 -1.70 1.53 -3.54
CA TYR A 53 -2.39 2.13 -2.40
C TYR A 53 -3.39 3.18 -2.87
N ASP A 54 -2.96 4.03 -3.79
CA ASP A 54 -3.82 5.08 -4.30
C ASP A 54 -5.05 4.51 -5.00
N GLU A 55 -4.87 3.47 -5.78
CA GLU A 55 -5.98 2.86 -6.47
C GLU A 55 -6.92 2.14 -5.53
N LEU A 56 -6.38 1.43 -4.55
CA LEU A 56 -7.20 0.69 -3.61
C LEU A 56 -8.02 1.61 -2.70
N THR A 57 -7.45 2.75 -2.36
CA THR A 57 -8.13 3.68 -1.46
C THR A 57 -9.04 4.64 -2.21
N SER A 58 -8.84 4.79 -3.52
CA SER A 58 -9.69 5.67 -4.30
C SER A 58 -11.00 5.02 -4.71
N GLY A 59 -11.09 3.70 -4.54
CA GLY A 59 -12.28 2.98 -4.96
C GLY A 59 -12.32 2.67 -6.43
N SER A 60 -11.21 2.83 -7.13
CA SER A 60 -11.15 2.57 -8.56
C SER A 60 -11.15 1.10 -8.89
N ILE A 61 -10.70 0.28 -7.96
CA ILE A 61 -10.60 -1.16 -8.19
C ILE A 61 -11.81 -1.85 -7.59
N PRO A 62 -12.58 -2.56 -8.38
CA PRO A 62 -13.73 -3.29 -7.84
C PRO A 62 -13.26 -4.50 -7.05
N ASN A 63 -14.07 -4.94 -6.13
CA ASN A 63 -13.82 -6.13 -5.34
C ASN A 63 -12.56 -6.05 -4.48
N VAL A 64 -12.27 -4.86 -3.99
CA VAL A 64 -11.18 -4.68 -3.06
C VAL A 64 -11.50 -5.42 -1.77
N HIS A 65 -10.54 -6.18 -1.30
CA HIS A 65 -10.72 -6.92 -0.06
C HIS A 65 -10.58 -5.98 1.13
N LYS A 66 -11.45 -6.13 2.07
CA LYS A 66 -11.43 -5.30 3.26
C LYS A 66 -11.23 -6.17 4.48
N VAL A 67 -10.64 -5.58 5.50
CA VAL A 67 -10.42 -6.28 6.75
C VAL A 67 -11.64 -6.07 7.63
N GLY A 68 -12.20 -7.18 8.08
CA GLY A 68 -13.26 -7.14 9.04
C GLY A 68 -12.83 -7.89 10.28
N GLU A 69 -13.57 -7.70 11.34
CA GLU A 69 -13.29 -8.41 12.58
C GLU A 69 -14.47 -9.30 12.91
N LEU A 70 -14.17 -10.53 13.29
CA LEU A 70 -15.20 -11.47 13.67
C LEU A 70 -14.93 -11.92 15.08
N GLN A 71 -15.91 -11.70 15.94
CA GLN A 71 -15.78 -12.13 17.32
C GLN A 71 -16.28 -13.56 17.42
N ILE A 72 -15.40 -14.45 17.86
CA ILE A 72 -15.72 -15.87 17.91
C ILE A 72 -16.27 -16.28 19.26
N ALA A 73 -15.75 -15.69 20.33
CA ALA A 73 -16.21 -16.10 21.65
C ALA A 73 -16.24 -14.94 22.63
#